data_4a49c0c28c41e4e7694f5721e4ea7744
#
_entry.id   4a49c0c28c41e4e7694f5721e4ea7744
#
_cell.length_a   1.000
_cell.length_b   1.000
_cell.length_c   1.000
_cell.angle_alpha   90.00
_cell.angle_beta   90.00
_cell.angle_gamma   90.00
#
_symmetry.space_group_name_H-M   'P 1'
#
loop_
_entity.id
_entity.type
_entity.pdbx_description
1 polymer ?
#
loop_
_entity_poly.entity_id
_entity_poly.type
_entity_poly.pdbx_seq_one_letter_code
_entity_poly.pdbx_strand_id
1 'polypeptide(L)'
;MNVKQAYQQCENVIAENSRTFYKAFSLLPKADRQAVWAVYAFCRRVDDLVDESIHPEENLRAFEREFDEFLDGRFDASDAMWLALEDVFKRYSMDPVPFKEQLKGQEMDLTIHRYATLDDLLIYCYHVASTVGLMLLPILAPGKVEELKQDAISLGLAMQLTNILRDVGEDLQRGRIYMPTERLEHFEVSEWCMRKGVMSEGFQAAWEELAREAENHYEKANRTIHLYPKRSQIPLKSASHFYRHILTTIREKDYQVFTTKHFVPDERKDEILAVIQ
;
A
#
# COMPACT_ATOMS: atom_id res chain seq x y z
N MET A 1 29.08 1.77 2.98
CA MET A 1 28.05 2.20 3.95
C MET A 1 27.93 1.16 5.06
N ASN A 2 27.51 1.50 6.27
CA ASN A 2 27.17 0.51 7.30
C ASN A 2 25.63 0.33 7.43
N VAL A 3 25.21 -0.81 8.02
CA VAL A 3 23.78 -1.16 8.15
C VAL A 3 22.96 -0.09 8.91
N LYS A 4 23.55 0.59 9.91
CA LYS A 4 22.85 1.66 10.65
C LYS A 4 22.56 2.86 9.73
N GLN A 5 23.50 3.23 8.88
CA GLN A 5 23.30 4.31 7.89
C GLN A 5 22.29 3.91 6.83
N ALA A 6 22.28 2.64 6.41
CA ALA A 6 21.33 2.09 5.46
C ALA A 6 19.87 2.21 6.01
N TYR A 7 19.64 1.79 7.23
CA TYR A 7 18.33 1.97 7.89
C TYR A 7 17.91 3.42 8.04
N GLN A 8 18.86 4.33 8.29
CA GLN A 8 18.54 5.76 8.38
C GLN A 8 18.06 6.31 7.03
N GLN A 9 18.64 5.84 5.92
CA GLN A 9 18.14 6.24 4.58
C GLN A 9 16.76 5.65 4.30
N CYS A 10 16.52 4.39 4.65
CA CYS A 10 15.18 3.79 4.52
C CYS A 10 14.13 4.52 5.40
N GLU A 11 14.50 4.98 6.60
CA GLU A 11 13.66 5.81 7.45
C GLU A 11 13.28 7.12 6.76
N ASN A 12 14.24 7.80 6.13
CA ASN A 12 13.97 9.04 5.41
C ASN A 12 12.97 8.80 4.26
N VAL A 13 13.14 7.71 3.52
CA VAL A 13 12.23 7.36 2.41
C VAL A 13 10.77 7.23 2.89
N ILE A 14 10.52 6.48 3.96
CA ILE A 14 9.14 6.33 4.46
C ILE A 14 8.61 7.63 5.10
N ALA A 15 9.45 8.39 5.79
CA ALA A 15 9.05 9.65 6.44
C ALA A 15 8.64 10.72 5.41
N GLU A 16 9.32 10.78 4.27
CA GLU A 16 9.04 11.71 3.18
C GLU A 16 7.80 11.29 2.37
N ASN A 17 7.65 9.98 2.10
CA ASN A 17 6.62 9.48 1.18
C ASN A 17 5.33 9.02 1.86
N SER A 18 5.35 8.62 3.14
CA SER A 18 4.15 8.18 3.85
C SER A 18 4.15 8.53 5.33
N ARG A 19 3.72 9.77 5.66
CA ARG A 19 3.56 10.22 7.05
C ARG A 19 2.64 9.30 7.87
N THR A 20 1.65 8.68 7.23
CA THR A 20 0.69 7.78 7.88
C THR A 20 1.36 6.48 8.31
N PHE A 21 2.06 5.79 7.41
CA PHE A 21 2.80 4.58 7.74
C PHE A 21 3.97 4.87 8.68
N TYR A 22 4.71 5.95 8.45
CA TYR A 22 5.79 6.34 9.34
C TYR A 22 5.29 6.52 10.77
N LYS A 23 4.19 7.27 10.99
CA LYS A 23 3.60 7.48 12.33
C LYS A 23 3.15 6.16 12.97
N ALA A 24 2.44 5.31 12.24
CA ALA A 24 1.92 4.04 12.74
C ALA A 24 3.04 3.06 13.13
N PHE A 25 4.00 2.81 12.22
CA PHE A 25 5.04 1.82 12.43
C PHE A 25 6.23 2.32 13.27
N SER A 26 6.34 3.63 13.51
CA SER A 26 7.29 4.17 14.51
C SER A 26 6.98 3.70 15.94
N LEU A 27 5.77 3.20 16.20
CA LEU A 27 5.37 2.59 17.47
C LEU A 27 5.95 1.18 17.68
N LEU A 28 6.52 0.55 16.65
CA LEU A 28 7.20 -0.74 16.76
C LEU A 28 8.52 -0.64 17.51
N PRO A 29 9.00 -1.75 18.12
CA PRO A 29 10.38 -1.86 18.58
C PRO A 29 11.37 -1.51 17.47
N LYS A 30 12.53 -0.95 17.85
CA LYS A 30 13.52 -0.41 16.89
C LYS A 30 13.89 -1.39 15.77
N ALA A 31 14.11 -2.66 16.11
CA ALA A 31 14.51 -3.66 15.13
C ALA A 31 13.40 -3.94 14.11
N ASP A 32 12.15 -4.08 14.57
CA ASP A 32 10.99 -4.37 13.73
C ASP A 32 10.63 -3.17 12.84
N ARG A 33 10.64 -1.94 13.40
CA ARG A 33 10.35 -0.74 12.58
C ARG A 33 11.40 -0.50 11.50
N GLN A 34 12.69 -0.74 11.79
CA GLN A 34 13.76 -0.65 10.80
C GLN A 34 13.56 -1.66 9.66
N ALA A 35 13.13 -2.88 9.97
CA ALA A 35 12.80 -3.88 8.95
C ALA A 35 11.60 -3.43 8.08
N VAL A 36 10.56 -2.87 8.69
CA VAL A 36 9.41 -2.29 7.95
C VAL A 36 9.88 -1.16 7.03
N TRP A 37 10.79 -0.30 7.47
CA TRP A 37 11.32 0.79 6.63
C TRP A 37 12.13 0.29 5.44
N ALA A 38 12.91 -0.80 5.59
CA ALA A 38 13.65 -1.42 4.49
C ALA A 38 12.68 -2.01 3.44
N VAL A 39 11.63 -2.73 3.88
CA VAL A 39 10.58 -3.24 2.99
C VAL A 39 9.84 -2.09 2.30
N TYR A 40 9.51 -1.03 3.02
CA TYR A 40 8.88 0.16 2.43
C TYR A 40 9.76 0.81 1.37
N ALA A 41 11.07 0.93 1.63
CA ALA A 41 12.02 1.50 0.66
C ALA A 41 12.10 0.66 -0.63
N PHE A 42 12.01 -0.67 -0.52
CA PHE A 42 11.89 -1.55 -1.68
C PHE A 42 10.61 -1.25 -2.47
N CYS A 43 9.44 -1.27 -1.81
CA CYS A 43 8.16 -1.02 -2.46
C CYS A 43 8.14 0.36 -3.15
N ARG A 44 8.60 1.41 -2.46
CA ARG A 44 8.66 2.76 -3.01
C ARG A 44 9.56 2.86 -4.23
N ARG A 45 10.73 2.20 -4.21
CA ARG A 45 11.62 2.17 -5.37
C ARG A 45 10.94 1.54 -6.59
N VAL A 46 10.22 0.44 -6.39
CA VAL A 46 9.49 -0.23 -7.49
C VAL A 46 8.40 0.67 -8.05
N ASP A 47 7.65 1.36 -7.18
CA ASP A 47 6.62 2.34 -7.61
C ASP A 47 7.24 3.48 -8.44
N ASP A 48 8.38 4.06 -7.98
CA ASP A 48 9.07 5.16 -8.68
C ASP A 48 9.60 4.74 -10.05
N LEU A 49 10.03 3.48 -10.23
CA LEU A 49 10.47 2.95 -11.52
C LEU A 49 9.36 2.95 -12.57
N VAL A 50 8.12 2.79 -12.16
CA VAL A 50 6.95 2.77 -13.07
C VAL A 50 6.37 4.16 -13.26
N ASP A 51 6.26 4.94 -12.20
CA ASP A 51 5.53 6.21 -12.21
C ASP A 51 6.39 7.41 -12.62
N GLU A 52 7.71 7.38 -12.36
CA GLU A 52 8.61 8.53 -12.55
C GLU A 52 9.69 8.31 -13.61
N SER A 53 9.80 7.10 -14.16
CA SER A 53 10.86 6.75 -15.12
C SER A 53 10.48 7.10 -16.56
N ILE A 54 11.50 7.43 -17.37
CA ILE A 54 11.35 7.64 -18.84
C ILE A 54 11.26 6.28 -19.57
N HIS A 55 11.85 5.21 -19.00
CA HIS A 55 11.87 3.86 -19.56
C HIS A 55 11.38 2.84 -18.53
N PRO A 56 10.07 2.89 -18.13
CA PRO A 56 9.57 2.12 -16.99
C PRO A 56 9.69 0.60 -17.17
N GLU A 57 9.37 0.07 -18.37
CA GLU A 57 9.45 -1.39 -18.62
C GLU A 57 10.89 -1.91 -18.52
N GLU A 58 11.86 -1.18 -19.10
CA GLU A 58 13.28 -1.57 -19.10
C GLU A 58 13.84 -1.52 -17.69
N ASN A 59 13.52 -0.47 -16.94
CA ASN A 59 14.00 -0.27 -15.58
C ASN A 59 13.35 -1.28 -14.61
N LEU A 60 12.06 -1.59 -14.77
CA LEU A 60 11.41 -2.63 -13.96
C LEU A 60 12.05 -4.01 -14.18
N ARG A 61 12.32 -4.39 -15.45
CA ARG A 61 13.02 -5.64 -15.79
C ARG A 61 14.47 -5.66 -15.29
N ALA A 62 15.15 -4.51 -15.28
CA ALA A 62 16.49 -4.41 -14.69
C ALA A 62 16.43 -4.63 -13.19
N PHE A 63 15.49 -4.01 -12.50
CA PHE A 63 15.30 -4.15 -11.06
C PHE A 63 14.88 -5.58 -10.66
N GLU A 64 14.08 -6.26 -11.47
CA GLU A 64 13.75 -7.68 -11.27
C GLU A 64 15.00 -8.57 -11.29
N ARG A 65 15.92 -8.33 -12.25
CA ARG A 65 17.22 -9.03 -12.28
C ARG A 65 18.08 -8.69 -11.06
N GLU A 66 18.13 -7.42 -10.65
CA GLU A 66 18.85 -7.01 -9.43
C GLU A 66 18.29 -7.71 -8.19
N PHE A 67 16.97 -7.89 -8.10
CA PHE A 67 16.37 -8.63 -7.00
C PHE A 67 16.71 -10.12 -7.04
N ASP A 68 16.74 -10.76 -8.22
CA ASP A 68 17.20 -12.14 -8.35
C ASP A 68 18.69 -12.29 -7.95
N GLU A 69 19.54 -11.36 -8.36
CA GLU A 69 20.96 -11.31 -7.93
C GLU A 69 21.09 -11.10 -6.42
N PHE A 70 20.26 -10.23 -5.83
CA PHE A 70 20.19 -10.04 -4.38
C PHE A 70 19.85 -11.34 -3.65
N LEU A 71 18.91 -12.13 -4.15
CA LEU A 71 18.55 -13.43 -3.57
C LEU A 71 19.70 -14.44 -3.63
N ASP A 72 20.58 -14.33 -4.63
CA ASP A 72 21.82 -15.10 -4.76
C ASP A 72 22.98 -14.53 -3.90
N GLY A 73 22.73 -13.47 -3.14
CA GLY A 73 23.74 -12.81 -2.29
C GLY A 73 24.66 -11.85 -3.04
N ARG A 74 24.33 -11.47 -4.27
CA ARG A 74 25.08 -10.52 -5.10
C ARG A 74 24.29 -9.20 -5.19
N PHE A 75 24.77 -8.17 -4.54
CA PHE A 75 24.14 -6.84 -4.57
C PHE A 75 25.17 -5.74 -4.28
N ASP A 76 24.86 -4.51 -4.65
CA ASP A 76 25.67 -3.35 -4.32
C ASP A 76 25.53 -2.97 -2.84
N ALA A 77 26.54 -3.29 -2.03
CA ALA A 77 26.58 -2.95 -0.60
C ALA A 77 26.71 -1.42 -0.34
N SER A 78 26.90 -0.59 -1.37
CA SER A 78 26.82 0.87 -1.25
C SER A 78 25.38 1.39 -1.37
N ASP A 79 24.43 0.59 -1.87
CA ASP A 79 23.00 0.89 -1.90
C ASP A 79 22.36 0.58 -0.55
N ALA A 80 21.75 1.62 0.03
CA ALA A 80 21.16 1.52 1.37
C ALA A 80 20.00 0.55 1.46
N MET A 81 19.15 0.52 0.44
CA MET A 81 17.96 -0.36 0.43
C MET A 81 18.40 -1.83 0.39
N TRP A 82 19.32 -2.21 -0.52
CA TRP A 82 19.79 -3.59 -0.61
C TRP A 82 20.52 -4.03 0.66
N LEU A 83 21.36 -3.15 1.22
CA LEU A 83 22.10 -3.46 2.45
C LEU A 83 21.16 -3.62 3.67
N ALA A 84 20.11 -2.78 3.79
CA ALA A 84 19.13 -2.91 4.84
C ALA A 84 18.25 -4.16 4.66
N LEU A 85 17.86 -4.44 3.42
CA LEU A 85 17.03 -5.60 3.09
C LEU A 85 17.77 -6.92 3.32
N GLU A 86 19.07 -6.98 3.04
CA GLU A 86 19.93 -8.13 3.35
C GLU A 86 19.95 -8.44 4.86
N ASP A 87 20.07 -7.42 5.70
CA ASP A 87 19.99 -7.61 7.16
C ASP A 87 18.59 -8.08 7.60
N VAL A 88 17.52 -7.59 6.94
CA VAL A 88 16.14 -8.08 7.19
C VAL A 88 15.99 -9.54 6.82
N PHE A 89 16.46 -9.96 5.64
CA PHE A 89 16.39 -11.36 5.20
C PHE A 89 17.23 -12.31 6.11
N LYS A 90 18.32 -11.82 6.71
CA LYS A 90 19.08 -12.57 7.72
C LYS A 90 18.40 -12.72 9.05
N ARG A 91 17.61 -11.71 9.48
CA ARG A 91 16.97 -11.69 10.81
C ARG A 91 15.57 -12.29 10.84
N TYR A 92 14.86 -12.25 9.74
CA TYR A 92 13.50 -12.73 9.62
C TYR A 92 13.42 -13.78 8.50
N SER A 93 12.52 -14.76 8.68
CA SER A 93 12.27 -15.78 7.63
C SER A 93 11.45 -15.18 6.49
N MET A 94 12.09 -14.32 5.69
CA MET A 94 11.44 -13.63 4.59
C MET A 94 11.16 -14.58 3.43
N ASP A 95 9.94 -14.49 2.88
CA ASP A 95 9.56 -15.18 1.64
C ASP A 95 9.79 -14.21 0.47
N PRO A 96 10.60 -14.57 -0.56
CA PRO A 96 10.79 -13.73 -1.74
C PRO A 96 9.57 -13.65 -2.67
N VAL A 97 8.60 -14.58 -2.56
CA VAL A 97 7.45 -14.64 -3.45
C VAL A 97 6.62 -13.34 -3.42
N PRO A 98 6.23 -12.77 -2.26
CA PRO A 98 5.49 -11.50 -2.23
C PRO A 98 6.22 -10.33 -2.92
N PHE A 99 7.56 -10.29 -2.86
CA PHE A 99 8.35 -9.27 -3.55
C PHE A 99 8.23 -9.40 -5.07
N LYS A 100 8.35 -10.63 -5.59
CA LYS A 100 8.16 -10.91 -7.03
C LYS A 100 6.73 -10.65 -7.49
N GLU A 101 5.75 -10.97 -6.67
CA GLU A 101 4.33 -10.69 -6.98
C GLU A 101 4.05 -9.18 -7.02
N GLN A 102 4.73 -8.36 -6.18
CA GLN A 102 4.61 -6.91 -6.26
C GLN A 102 5.20 -6.37 -7.57
N LEU A 103 6.34 -6.89 -8.03
CA LEU A 103 6.92 -6.50 -9.34
C LEU A 103 5.93 -6.77 -10.48
N LYS A 104 5.21 -7.90 -10.46
CA LYS A 104 4.13 -8.17 -11.42
C LYS A 104 2.98 -7.16 -11.31
N GLY A 105 2.62 -6.74 -10.10
CA GLY A 105 1.63 -5.69 -9.89
C GLY A 105 2.02 -4.37 -10.56
N GLN A 106 3.28 -4.00 -10.47
CA GLN A 106 3.81 -2.81 -11.13
C GLN A 106 3.89 -2.97 -12.66
N GLU A 107 4.14 -4.18 -13.17
CA GLU A 107 4.04 -4.46 -14.61
C GLU A 107 2.59 -4.30 -15.11
N MET A 108 1.58 -4.64 -14.29
CA MET A 108 0.17 -4.40 -14.63
C MET A 108 -0.13 -2.91 -14.86
N ASP A 109 0.46 -2.01 -14.09
CA ASP A 109 0.28 -0.55 -14.25
C ASP A 109 0.87 0.01 -15.57
N LEU A 110 1.76 -0.72 -16.22
CA LEU A 110 2.29 -0.37 -17.54
C LEU A 110 1.33 -0.71 -18.67
N THR A 111 0.44 -1.69 -18.47
CA THR A 111 -0.37 -2.26 -19.55
C THR A 111 -1.87 -2.19 -19.32
N ILE A 112 -2.31 -2.20 -18.06
CA ILE A 112 -3.74 -2.24 -17.69
C ILE A 112 -4.17 -0.90 -17.11
N HIS A 113 -4.99 -0.17 -17.85
CA HIS A 113 -5.46 1.15 -17.44
C HIS A 113 -6.95 1.17 -17.07
N ARG A 114 -7.65 0.04 -17.23
CA ARG A 114 -9.08 -0.14 -16.94
C ARG A 114 -9.31 -1.55 -16.43
N TYR A 115 -10.17 -1.68 -15.44
CA TYR A 115 -10.60 -2.95 -14.88
C TYR A 115 -12.07 -3.17 -15.21
N ALA A 116 -12.40 -4.33 -15.80
CA ALA A 116 -13.77 -4.63 -16.21
C ALA A 116 -14.66 -4.88 -15.00
N THR A 117 -14.19 -5.69 -14.06
CA THR A 117 -14.95 -6.15 -12.89
C THR A 117 -14.25 -5.81 -11.57
N LEU A 118 -14.99 -5.92 -10.47
CA LEU A 118 -14.41 -5.81 -9.13
C LEU A 118 -13.35 -6.91 -8.89
N ASP A 119 -13.59 -8.12 -9.36
CA ASP A 119 -12.65 -9.23 -9.17
C ASP A 119 -11.31 -8.95 -9.88
N ASP A 120 -11.33 -8.40 -11.10
CA ASP A 120 -10.11 -7.98 -11.80
C ASP A 120 -9.35 -6.91 -11.00
N LEU A 121 -10.08 -5.94 -10.45
CA LEU A 121 -9.48 -4.91 -9.60
C LEU A 121 -8.88 -5.49 -8.33
N LEU A 122 -9.54 -6.45 -7.68
CA LEU A 122 -9.02 -7.09 -6.46
C LEU A 122 -7.75 -7.92 -6.73
N ILE A 123 -7.62 -8.53 -7.92
CA ILE A 123 -6.38 -9.18 -8.35
C ILE A 123 -5.24 -8.16 -8.42
N TYR A 124 -5.46 -7.00 -9.03
CA TYR A 124 -4.48 -5.93 -9.05
C TYR A 124 -4.13 -5.45 -7.62
N CYS A 125 -5.14 -5.15 -6.80
CA CYS A 125 -4.93 -4.73 -5.42
C CYS A 125 -4.13 -5.75 -4.60
N TYR A 126 -4.33 -7.05 -4.85
CA TYR A 126 -3.52 -8.09 -4.24
C TYR A 126 -2.04 -7.92 -4.61
N HIS A 127 -1.73 -7.78 -5.89
CA HIS A 127 -0.35 -7.69 -6.35
C HIS A 127 0.36 -6.44 -5.85
N VAL A 128 -0.28 -5.26 -5.83
CA VAL A 128 0.39 -4.01 -5.45
C VAL A 128 0.36 -3.69 -3.94
N ALA A 129 -0.54 -4.31 -3.17
CA ALA A 129 -0.70 -3.95 -1.76
C ALA A 129 -0.80 -5.13 -0.79
N SER A 130 -1.54 -6.21 -1.13
CA SER A 130 -1.60 -7.37 -0.23
C SER A 130 -0.24 -8.04 -0.09
N THR A 131 0.56 -8.07 -1.15
CA THR A 131 1.95 -8.54 -1.15
C THR A 131 2.81 -7.78 -0.14
N VAL A 132 2.61 -6.46 0.03
CA VAL A 132 3.30 -5.68 1.06
C VAL A 132 2.93 -6.17 2.46
N GLY A 133 1.65 -6.45 2.70
CA GLY A 133 1.19 -7.08 3.94
C GLY A 133 1.88 -8.42 4.21
N LEU A 134 2.03 -9.24 3.16
CA LEU A 134 2.71 -10.54 3.24
C LEU A 134 4.23 -10.39 3.49
N MET A 135 4.90 -9.40 2.90
CA MET A 135 6.30 -9.08 3.19
C MET A 135 6.51 -8.66 4.66
N LEU A 136 5.56 -7.93 5.22
CA LEU A 136 5.65 -7.45 6.61
C LEU A 136 5.27 -8.52 7.64
N LEU A 137 4.53 -9.54 7.24
CA LEU A 137 3.98 -10.54 8.17
C LEU A 137 5.05 -11.31 8.97
N PRO A 138 6.19 -11.76 8.38
CA PRO A 138 7.28 -12.39 9.15
C PRO A 138 7.89 -11.48 10.22
N ILE A 139 7.86 -10.16 10.01
CA ILE A 139 8.37 -9.14 10.93
C ILE A 139 7.36 -8.90 12.05
N LEU A 140 6.10 -8.71 11.69
CA LEU A 140 5.02 -8.33 12.60
C LEU A 140 4.46 -9.50 13.41
N ALA A 141 4.47 -10.70 12.84
CA ALA A 141 3.91 -11.93 13.44
C ALA A 141 4.80 -13.16 13.19
N PRO A 142 6.07 -13.16 13.65
CA PRO A 142 6.94 -14.32 13.46
C PRO A 142 6.30 -15.60 14.04
N GLY A 143 6.34 -16.67 13.25
CA GLY A 143 5.73 -17.96 13.60
C GLY A 143 4.21 -18.08 13.40
N LYS A 144 3.54 -17.01 12.93
CA LYS A 144 2.08 -16.99 12.65
C LYS A 144 1.73 -16.61 11.22
N VAL A 145 2.69 -16.70 10.30
CA VAL A 145 2.53 -16.26 8.91
C VAL A 145 1.33 -16.95 8.26
N GLU A 146 1.23 -18.27 8.30
CA GLU A 146 0.13 -19.00 7.68
C GLU A 146 -1.22 -18.73 8.34
N GLU A 147 -1.24 -18.56 9.69
CA GLU A 147 -2.47 -18.26 10.44
C GLU A 147 -3.06 -16.89 10.05
N LEU A 148 -2.21 -15.88 9.80
CA LEU A 148 -2.61 -14.48 9.60
C LEU A 148 -2.54 -14.02 8.14
N LYS A 149 -2.16 -14.91 7.22
CA LYS A 149 -1.96 -14.60 5.80
C LYS A 149 -3.18 -13.94 5.16
N GLN A 150 -4.38 -14.49 5.37
CA GLN A 150 -5.61 -13.99 4.76
C GLN A 150 -6.02 -12.62 5.31
N ASP A 151 -5.71 -12.35 6.57
CA ASP A 151 -6.01 -11.07 7.21
C ASP A 151 -5.02 -9.98 6.74
N ALA A 152 -3.74 -10.33 6.55
CA ALA A 152 -2.76 -9.44 5.95
C ALA A 152 -3.14 -9.09 4.50
N ILE A 153 -3.62 -10.07 3.71
CA ILE A 153 -4.16 -9.85 2.37
C ILE A 153 -5.36 -8.90 2.43
N SER A 154 -6.32 -9.15 3.32
CA SER A 154 -7.50 -8.29 3.47
C SER A 154 -7.12 -6.85 3.82
N LEU A 155 -6.14 -6.64 4.71
CA LEU A 155 -5.69 -5.30 5.05
C LEU A 155 -5.05 -4.58 3.84
N GLY A 156 -4.27 -5.29 3.04
CA GLY A 156 -3.69 -4.77 1.80
C GLY A 156 -4.76 -4.36 0.79
N LEU A 157 -5.76 -5.22 0.55
CA LEU A 157 -6.90 -4.91 -0.32
C LEU A 157 -7.64 -3.65 0.15
N ALA A 158 -7.95 -3.55 1.46
CA ALA A 158 -8.64 -2.39 2.03
C ALA A 158 -7.85 -1.09 1.80
N MET A 159 -6.54 -1.13 2.03
CA MET A 159 -5.67 0.04 1.87
C MET A 159 -5.56 0.46 0.41
N GLN A 160 -5.46 -0.50 -0.53
CA GLN A 160 -5.36 -0.15 -1.95
C GLN A 160 -6.68 0.37 -2.51
N LEU A 161 -7.81 -0.22 -2.15
CA LEU A 161 -9.12 0.32 -2.51
C LEU A 161 -9.29 1.76 -1.96
N THR A 162 -8.78 2.03 -0.76
CA THR A 162 -8.78 3.39 -0.19
C THR A 162 -7.90 4.35 -0.99
N ASN A 163 -6.71 3.91 -1.45
CA ASN A 163 -5.85 4.71 -2.34
C ASN A 163 -6.57 5.03 -3.65
N ILE A 164 -7.16 4.04 -4.31
CA ILE A 164 -7.92 4.20 -5.55
C ILE A 164 -9.04 5.22 -5.38
N LEU A 165 -9.79 5.15 -4.28
CA LEU A 165 -10.89 6.07 -3.98
C LEU A 165 -10.41 7.49 -3.64
N ARG A 166 -9.20 7.65 -3.13
CA ARG A 166 -8.58 8.93 -2.80
C ARG A 166 -7.94 9.61 -4.01
N ASP A 167 -7.31 8.82 -4.87
CA ASP A 167 -6.39 9.33 -5.89
C ASP A 167 -7.03 9.42 -7.29
N VAL A 168 -8.37 9.36 -7.40
CA VAL A 168 -9.12 9.38 -8.68
C VAL A 168 -8.63 10.48 -9.64
N GLY A 169 -8.40 11.70 -9.14
CA GLY A 169 -7.95 12.82 -9.97
C GLY A 169 -6.52 12.65 -10.49
N GLU A 170 -5.61 12.13 -9.66
CA GLU A 170 -4.21 11.84 -10.07
C GLU A 170 -4.17 10.71 -11.09
N ASP A 171 -4.94 9.64 -10.87
CA ASP A 171 -5.02 8.49 -11.77
C ASP A 171 -5.58 8.87 -13.15
N LEU A 172 -6.60 9.73 -13.18
CA LEU A 172 -7.14 10.28 -14.43
C LEU A 172 -6.10 11.09 -15.23
N GLN A 173 -5.22 11.85 -14.54
CA GLN A 173 -4.13 12.59 -15.21
C GLN A 173 -3.10 11.65 -15.83
N ARG A 174 -2.89 10.47 -15.23
CA ARG A 174 -2.04 9.40 -15.76
C ARG A 174 -2.76 8.50 -16.78
N GLY A 175 -4.02 8.82 -17.13
CA GLY A 175 -4.83 8.04 -18.06
C GLY A 175 -5.42 6.76 -17.48
N ARG A 176 -5.31 6.55 -16.16
CA ARG A 176 -5.79 5.35 -15.44
C ARG A 176 -7.17 5.60 -14.80
N ILE A 177 -8.04 4.57 -14.85
CA ILE A 177 -9.30 4.51 -14.10
C ILE A 177 -9.38 3.14 -13.46
N TYR A 178 -9.17 3.09 -12.15
CA TYR A 178 -9.18 1.83 -11.40
C TYR A 178 -10.58 1.40 -10.98
N MET A 179 -11.54 2.34 -10.84
CA MET A 179 -12.93 1.99 -10.52
C MET A 179 -13.49 1.05 -11.59
N PRO A 180 -14.07 -0.12 -11.22
CA PRO A 180 -14.52 -1.13 -12.19
C PRO A 180 -15.54 -0.56 -13.18
N THR A 181 -15.34 -0.87 -14.47
CA THR A 181 -16.22 -0.40 -15.56
C THR A 181 -17.66 -0.82 -15.32
N GLU A 182 -17.91 -2.07 -14.88
CA GLU A 182 -19.24 -2.56 -14.54
C GLU A 182 -19.98 -1.69 -13.49
N ARG A 183 -19.22 -1.12 -12.52
CA ARG A 183 -19.79 -0.27 -11.48
C ARG A 183 -20.07 1.13 -12.01
N LEU A 184 -19.15 1.68 -12.79
CA LEU A 184 -19.35 2.98 -13.43
C LEU A 184 -20.57 2.94 -14.39
N GLU A 185 -20.70 1.88 -15.18
CA GLU A 185 -21.85 1.68 -16.08
C GLU A 185 -23.16 1.49 -15.31
N HIS A 186 -23.14 0.69 -14.23
CA HIS A 186 -24.34 0.47 -13.39
C HIS A 186 -24.90 1.78 -12.82
N PHE A 187 -24.03 2.72 -12.45
CA PHE A 187 -24.40 4.02 -11.92
C PHE A 187 -24.40 5.15 -12.96
N GLU A 188 -24.38 4.81 -14.26
CA GLU A 188 -24.42 5.74 -15.38
C GLU A 188 -23.31 6.81 -15.34
N VAL A 189 -22.12 6.45 -14.85
CA VAL A 189 -20.95 7.32 -14.76
C VAL A 189 -20.10 7.19 -16.03
N SER A 190 -20.07 8.22 -16.85
CA SER A 190 -19.21 8.22 -18.02
C SER A 190 -17.79 8.69 -17.71
N GLU A 191 -16.79 8.15 -18.45
CA GLU A 191 -15.41 8.62 -18.36
C GLU A 191 -15.29 10.13 -18.66
N TRP A 192 -16.13 10.65 -19.56
CA TRP A 192 -16.17 12.07 -19.86
C TRP A 192 -16.51 12.91 -18.60
N CYS A 193 -17.52 12.50 -17.83
CA CYS A 193 -17.89 13.16 -16.58
C CYS A 193 -16.74 13.13 -15.57
N MET A 194 -16.07 11.97 -15.42
CA MET A 194 -14.92 11.84 -14.54
C MET A 194 -13.77 12.77 -14.95
N ARG A 195 -13.43 12.82 -16.25
CA ARG A 195 -12.37 13.72 -16.79
C ARG A 195 -12.71 15.19 -16.64
N LYS A 196 -13.99 15.55 -16.57
CA LYS A 196 -14.45 16.92 -16.29
C LYS A 196 -14.56 17.23 -14.80
N GLY A 197 -14.28 16.26 -13.95
CA GLY A 197 -14.41 16.40 -12.49
C GLY A 197 -15.83 16.63 -12.03
N VAL A 198 -16.83 16.08 -12.77
CA VAL A 198 -18.26 16.23 -12.43
C VAL A 198 -18.59 15.27 -11.30
N MET A 199 -18.86 15.83 -10.13
CA MET A 199 -19.39 15.10 -8.97
C MET A 199 -20.88 14.86 -9.17
N SER A 200 -21.25 13.67 -9.69
CA SER A 200 -22.64 13.26 -9.88
C SER A 200 -23.08 12.31 -8.75
N GLU A 201 -24.40 12.20 -8.55
CA GLU A 201 -24.97 11.20 -7.63
C GLU A 201 -24.56 9.78 -8.01
N GLY A 202 -24.47 9.47 -9.31
CA GLY A 202 -23.98 8.19 -9.80
C GLY A 202 -22.53 7.93 -9.43
N PHE A 203 -21.63 8.94 -9.56
CA PHE A 203 -20.25 8.79 -9.12
C PHE A 203 -20.16 8.56 -7.61
N GLN A 204 -20.89 9.31 -6.81
CA GLN A 204 -20.94 9.10 -5.35
C GLN A 204 -21.42 7.70 -5.00
N ALA A 205 -22.45 7.18 -5.69
CA ALA A 205 -22.97 5.83 -5.46
C ALA A 205 -21.94 4.75 -5.82
N ALA A 206 -21.25 4.89 -6.96
CA ALA A 206 -20.17 3.99 -7.37
C ALA A 206 -19.00 4.03 -6.37
N TRP A 207 -18.60 5.23 -5.93
CA TRP A 207 -17.57 5.44 -4.93
C TRP A 207 -17.94 4.78 -3.59
N GLU A 208 -19.17 4.97 -3.10
CA GLU A 208 -19.66 4.39 -1.83
C GLU A 208 -19.76 2.86 -1.88
N GLU A 209 -20.08 2.28 -3.03
CA GLU A 209 -20.09 0.83 -3.17
C GLU A 209 -18.68 0.24 -3.03
N LEU A 210 -17.68 0.86 -3.67
CA LEU A 210 -16.30 0.44 -3.56
C LEU A 210 -15.72 0.76 -2.17
N ALA A 211 -16.14 1.86 -1.53
CA ALA A 211 -15.75 2.18 -0.15
C ALA A 211 -16.27 1.15 0.86
N ARG A 212 -17.49 0.65 0.68
CA ARG A 212 -18.03 -0.46 1.50
C ARG A 212 -17.22 -1.74 1.35
N GLU A 213 -16.74 -2.04 0.13
CA GLU A 213 -15.85 -3.19 -0.07
C GLU A 213 -14.53 -3.00 0.71
N ALA A 214 -13.92 -1.82 0.64
CA ALA A 214 -12.74 -1.50 1.45
C ALA A 214 -13.02 -1.65 2.96
N GLU A 215 -14.16 -1.12 3.43
CA GLU A 215 -14.57 -1.22 4.85
C GLU A 215 -14.78 -2.66 5.30
N ASN A 216 -15.37 -3.52 4.46
CA ASN A 216 -15.52 -4.95 4.73
C ASN A 216 -14.15 -5.63 4.91
N HIS A 217 -13.17 -5.29 4.07
CA HIS A 217 -11.82 -5.80 4.18
C HIS A 217 -11.09 -5.29 5.44
N TYR A 218 -11.26 -4.01 5.84
CA TYR A 218 -10.77 -3.51 7.13
C TYR A 218 -11.38 -4.29 8.31
N GLU A 219 -12.68 -4.57 8.27
CA GLU A 219 -13.34 -5.33 9.34
C GLU A 219 -12.81 -6.76 9.45
N LYS A 220 -12.61 -7.45 8.31
CA LYS A 220 -12.00 -8.78 8.30
C LYS A 220 -10.61 -8.75 8.97
N ALA A 221 -9.75 -7.85 8.53
CA ALA A 221 -8.39 -7.73 9.06
C ALA A 221 -8.38 -7.34 10.56
N ASN A 222 -9.25 -6.44 10.99
CA ASN A 222 -9.28 -5.97 12.37
C ASN A 222 -9.74 -7.04 13.38
N ARG A 223 -10.54 -8.03 12.95
CA ARG A 223 -11.01 -9.12 13.83
C ARG A 223 -9.86 -9.96 14.38
N THR A 224 -8.76 -10.06 13.67
CA THR A 224 -7.63 -10.95 14.00
C THR A 224 -6.40 -10.21 14.51
N ILE A 225 -6.41 -8.88 14.58
CA ILE A 225 -5.26 -8.11 15.11
C ILE A 225 -4.88 -8.56 16.54
N HIS A 226 -5.83 -9.02 17.34
CA HIS A 226 -5.56 -9.54 18.68
C HIS A 226 -4.69 -10.82 18.69
N LEU A 227 -4.58 -11.54 17.55
CA LEU A 227 -3.73 -12.71 17.38
C LEU A 227 -2.26 -12.35 17.12
N TYR A 228 -1.99 -11.12 16.66
CA TYR A 228 -0.62 -10.64 16.50
C TYR A 228 0.09 -10.49 17.87
N PRO A 229 1.42 -10.56 17.90
CA PRO A 229 2.18 -10.21 19.11
C PRO A 229 1.80 -8.82 19.62
N LYS A 230 1.71 -8.64 20.95
CA LYS A 230 1.28 -7.36 21.56
C LYS A 230 2.00 -6.13 21.02
N ARG A 231 3.32 -6.26 20.72
CA ARG A 231 4.13 -5.17 20.16
C ARG A 231 3.68 -4.70 18.76
N SER A 232 2.99 -5.56 18.01
CA SER A 232 2.51 -5.28 16.65
C SER A 232 1.05 -4.83 16.60
N GLN A 233 0.26 -5.07 17.66
CA GLN A 233 -1.18 -4.80 17.65
C GLN A 233 -1.50 -3.31 17.52
N ILE A 234 -0.88 -2.45 18.34
CA ILE A 234 -1.12 -1.00 18.28
C ILE A 234 -0.65 -0.41 16.94
N PRO A 235 0.58 -0.68 16.43
CA PRO A 235 1.00 -0.25 15.11
C PRO A 235 0.05 -0.65 13.98
N LEU A 236 -0.41 -1.90 13.95
CA LEU A 236 -1.34 -2.40 12.93
C LEU A 236 -2.72 -1.75 13.04
N LYS A 237 -3.28 -1.65 14.26
CA LYS A 237 -4.53 -0.90 14.48
C LYS A 237 -4.40 0.53 14.01
N SER A 238 -3.30 1.21 14.36
CA SER A 238 -3.05 2.58 13.94
C SER A 238 -3.03 2.72 12.43
N ALA A 239 -2.28 1.88 11.72
CA ALA A 239 -2.23 1.90 10.27
C ALA A 239 -3.62 1.66 9.64
N SER A 240 -4.35 0.64 10.11
CA SER A 240 -5.71 0.30 9.66
C SER A 240 -6.69 1.46 9.88
N HIS A 241 -6.74 2.02 11.09
CA HIS A 241 -7.68 3.10 11.42
C HIS A 241 -7.33 4.42 10.72
N PHE A 242 -6.04 4.76 10.59
CA PHE A 242 -5.65 5.96 9.86
C PHE A 242 -6.04 5.88 8.39
N TYR A 243 -5.80 4.75 7.75
CA TYR A 243 -6.18 4.56 6.35
C TYR A 243 -7.70 4.55 6.16
N ARG A 244 -8.43 3.78 6.96
CA ARG A 244 -9.91 3.76 6.91
C ARG A 244 -10.49 5.17 7.10
N HIS A 245 -9.88 6.00 7.94
CA HIS A 245 -10.36 7.36 8.20
C HIS A 245 -10.21 8.30 6.98
N ILE A 246 -9.38 7.95 5.99
CA ILE A 246 -9.31 8.68 4.71
C ILE A 246 -10.69 8.67 4.03
N LEU A 247 -11.39 7.53 4.04
CA LEU A 247 -12.75 7.41 3.48
C LEU A 247 -13.73 8.36 4.18
N THR A 248 -13.65 8.45 5.51
CA THR A 248 -14.46 9.40 6.31
C THR A 248 -14.13 10.85 5.92
N THR A 249 -12.84 11.17 5.81
CA THR A 249 -12.40 12.53 5.42
C THR A 249 -12.90 12.91 4.02
N ILE A 250 -12.92 11.98 3.07
CA ILE A 250 -13.44 12.21 1.72
C ILE A 250 -14.95 12.49 1.75
N ARG A 251 -15.73 11.72 2.52
CA ARG A 251 -17.17 11.94 2.73
C ARG A 251 -17.43 13.32 3.35
N GLU A 252 -16.68 13.71 4.37
CA GLU A 252 -16.78 15.03 5.04
C GLU A 252 -16.38 16.21 4.12
N LYS A 253 -15.72 15.93 2.98
CA LYS A 253 -15.32 16.90 1.96
C LYS A 253 -16.12 16.75 0.66
N ASP A 254 -17.35 16.25 0.75
CA ASP A 254 -18.27 16.11 -0.38
C ASP A 254 -17.65 15.38 -1.58
N TYR A 255 -16.86 14.33 -1.31
CA TYR A 255 -16.19 13.47 -2.31
C TYR A 255 -15.28 14.22 -3.28
N GLN A 256 -14.65 15.32 -2.88
CA GLN A 256 -13.78 16.14 -3.74
C GLN A 256 -12.45 15.44 -4.08
N VAL A 257 -12.52 14.31 -4.83
CA VAL A 257 -11.35 13.47 -5.19
C VAL A 257 -10.78 13.77 -6.58
N PHE A 258 -11.46 14.56 -7.39
CA PHE A 258 -10.98 14.90 -8.74
C PHE A 258 -9.87 15.94 -8.75
N THR A 259 -9.88 16.86 -7.80
CA THR A 259 -8.96 18.01 -7.74
C THR A 259 -8.15 18.08 -6.47
N THR A 260 -8.52 17.29 -5.46
CA THR A 260 -7.92 17.37 -4.12
C THR A 260 -7.60 15.97 -3.60
N LYS A 261 -6.36 15.77 -3.15
CA LYS A 261 -5.96 14.57 -2.44
C LYS A 261 -6.18 14.75 -0.94
N HIS A 262 -6.90 13.84 -0.34
CA HIS A 262 -7.28 13.92 1.07
C HIS A 262 -6.37 13.08 1.95
N PHE A 263 -5.98 13.65 3.10
CA PHE A 263 -5.19 13.00 4.13
C PHE A 263 -5.85 13.19 5.49
N VAL A 264 -5.62 12.26 6.38
CA VAL A 264 -6.04 12.39 7.78
C VAL A 264 -5.09 13.39 8.47
N PRO A 265 -5.59 14.50 9.04
CA PRO A 265 -4.78 15.46 9.79
C PRO A 265 -4.07 14.80 10.97
N ASP A 266 -2.92 15.34 11.39
CA ASP A 266 -2.14 14.76 12.48
C ASP A 266 -2.87 14.80 13.81
N GLU A 267 -3.64 15.86 14.08
CA GLU A 267 -4.51 15.97 15.27
C GLU A 267 -5.52 14.83 15.31
N ARG A 268 -6.12 14.50 14.16
CA ARG A 268 -7.09 13.39 14.05
C ARG A 268 -6.43 12.03 14.23
N LYS A 269 -5.21 11.86 13.75
CA LYS A 269 -4.43 10.64 14.03
C LYS A 269 -4.13 10.49 15.52
N ASP A 270 -3.85 11.59 16.23
CA ASP A 270 -3.61 11.56 17.68
C ASP A 270 -4.87 11.21 18.46
N GLU A 271 -6.04 11.73 18.07
CA GLU A 271 -7.33 11.33 18.63
C GLU A 271 -7.60 9.82 18.43
N ILE A 272 -7.37 9.31 17.21
CA ILE A 272 -7.50 7.88 16.90
C ILE A 272 -6.56 7.05 17.79
N LEU A 273 -5.30 7.46 17.94
CA LEU A 273 -4.34 6.77 18.81
C LEU A 273 -4.79 6.72 20.26
N ALA A 274 -5.38 7.79 20.79
CA ALA A 274 -5.89 7.84 22.16
C ALA A 274 -7.04 6.84 22.41
N VAL A 275 -7.79 6.46 21.37
CA VAL A 275 -8.91 5.52 21.49
C VAL A 275 -8.46 4.05 21.36
N ILE A 276 -7.42 3.78 20.58
CA ILE A 276 -6.98 2.40 20.28
C ILE A 276 -5.91 1.87 21.21
N GLN A 277 -5.30 2.72 22.06
CA GLN A 277 -4.35 2.35 23.11
C GLN A 277 -5.07 1.78 24.32
#